data_366ac01b17dd637a05c56ef272e59679
#
_entry.id   366ac01b17dd637a05c56ef272e59679
#
_cell.length_a   1.000
_cell.length_b   1.000
_cell.length_c   1.000
_cell.angle_alpha   90.00
_cell.angle_beta   90.00
_cell.angle_gamma   90.00
#
_symmetry.space_group_name_H-M   'P 1'
#
loop_
_entity.id
_entity.type
_entity.pdbx_description
1 polymer ?
#
loop_
_entity_poly.entity_id
_entity_poly.type
_entity_poly.pdbx_seq_one_letter_code
_entity_poly.pdbx_strand_id
1 'polypeptide(L)'
;IFSDYHIFTLTLTERETCPSDCFHWNDCYGNNMWRAHRISHKDQNLLQKYIVRDLTNLKGKKVLIRLHVLGDFFNVNYVKFWKFMLLLFPNIAVYGYTATNVNSKIKLSKDIATEIKKLTARFKERFAIRFSNDENDLFSANSFENEKPQKGISIVCPEQEGKTATCGTC
;
A
#
# COMPACT_ATOMS: atom_id res chain seq x y z
N ILE A 1 -10.58 16.56 2.73
CA ILE A 1 -9.12 16.71 2.50
C ILE A 1 -8.72 16.24 1.10
N PHE A 2 -9.36 15.21 0.53
CA PHE A 2 -9.04 14.65 -0.80
C PHE A 2 -10.16 14.83 -1.84
N SER A 3 -11.06 15.81 -1.65
CA SER A 3 -12.19 16.07 -2.54
C SER A 3 -11.78 16.33 -4.00
N ASP A 4 -10.58 16.86 -4.20
CA ASP A 4 -10.04 17.19 -5.53
C ASP A 4 -9.24 16.06 -6.18
N TYR A 5 -9.10 14.91 -5.51
CA TYR A 5 -8.33 13.78 -6.02
C TYR A 5 -9.21 12.76 -6.71
N HIS A 6 -8.75 12.28 -7.87
CA HIS A 6 -9.26 11.06 -8.47
C HIS A 6 -8.59 9.86 -7.79
N ILE A 7 -9.38 9.03 -7.10
CA ILE A 7 -8.87 7.89 -6.34
C ILE A 7 -8.91 6.65 -7.21
N PHE A 8 -7.77 5.98 -7.32
CA PHE A 8 -7.62 4.69 -8.01
C PHE A 8 -7.06 3.64 -7.06
N THR A 9 -7.38 2.39 -7.35
CA THR A 9 -6.87 1.24 -6.60
C THR A 9 -6.11 0.31 -7.51
N LEU A 10 -5.02 -0.27 -7.01
CA LEU A 10 -4.32 -1.35 -7.66
C LEU A 10 -4.47 -2.62 -6.83
N THR A 11 -4.91 -3.69 -7.46
CA THR A 11 -5.14 -4.99 -6.84
C THR A 11 -4.33 -6.04 -7.58
N LEU A 12 -3.38 -6.65 -6.88
CA LEU A 12 -2.54 -7.72 -7.41
C LEU A 12 -3.04 -9.08 -6.89
N THR A 13 -2.52 -10.16 -7.46
CA THR A 13 -2.78 -11.50 -6.96
C THR A 13 -2.12 -11.67 -5.60
N GLU A 14 -2.92 -11.70 -4.54
CA GLU A 14 -2.45 -12.03 -3.19
C GLU A 14 -1.87 -13.44 -3.18
N ARG A 15 -1.16 -13.85 -2.15
CA ARG A 15 -0.42 -15.12 -2.05
C ARG A 15 0.79 -15.21 -2.98
N GLU A 16 0.66 -14.77 -4.22
CA GLU A 16 1.80 -14.74 -5.16
C GLU A 16 2.70 -13.51 -4.94
N THR A 17 2.13 -12.41 -4.44
CA THR A 17 2.85 -11.15 -4.23
C THR A 17 3.11 -10.83 -2.76
N CYS A 18 2.31 -11.40 -1.85
CA CYS A 18 2.48 -11.19 -0.41
C CYS A 18 3.68 -11.96 0.13
N PRO A 19 4.40 -11.43 1.13
CA PRO A 19 5.46 -12.19 1.81
C PRO A 19 4.84 -13.38 2.55
N SER A 20 5.53 -14.53 2.55
CA SER A 20 5.03 -15.76 3.17
C SER A 20 4.98 -15.69 4.70
N ASP A 21 5.62 -14.70 5.31
CA ASP A 21 5.56 -14.36 6.73
C ASP A 21 4.51 -13.28 7.05
N CYS A 22 3.57 -13.03 6.14
CA CYS A 22 2.47 -12.11 6.39
C CYS A 22 1.66 -12.57 7.60
N PHE A 23 1.47 -11.68 8.58
CA PHE A 23 0.69 -11.95 9.80
C PHE A 23 -0.73 -12.46 9.47
N HIS A 24 -1.38 -11.86 8.48
CA HIS A 24 -2.72 -12.23 8.04
C HIS A 24 -2.75 -13.31 6.94
N TRP A 25 -1.75 -14.20 6.90
CA TRP A 25 -1.69 -15.22 5.83
C TRP A 25 -2.91 -16.13 5.81
N ASN A 26 -3.39 -16.55 6.96
CA ASN A 26 -4.51 -17.51 7.07
C ASN A 26 -5.89 -16.82 7.06
N ASP A 27 -5.99 -15.65 7.66
CA ASP A 27 -7.22 -14.87 7.85
C ASP A 27 -7.32 -13.67 6.91
N CYS A 28 -6.59 -13.70 5.79
CA CYS A 28 -6.58 -12.62 4.81
C CYS A 28 -8.00 -12.31 4.32
N TYR A 29 -8.40 -11.05 4.42
CA TYR A 29 -9.70 -10.59 3.92
C TYR A 29 -9.88 -10.83 2.41
N GLY A 30 -8.80 -10.98 1.67
CA GLY A 30 -8.80 -11.37 0.26
C GLY A 30 -9.47 -12.72 0.01
N ASN A 31 -9.50 -13.61 1.01
CA ASN A 31 -10.20 -14.90 0.92
C ASN A 31 -11.70 -14.71 0.64
N ASN A 32 -12.29 -13.60 1.11
CA ASN A 32 -13.71 -13.28 0.94
C ASN A 32 -13.98 -12.40 -0.28
N MET A 33 -12.93 -11.94 -0.97
CA MET A 33 -13.03 -11.04 -2.14
C MET A 33 -12.89 -11.79 -3.47
N TRP A 34 -13.56 -12.92 -3.63
CA TRP A 34 -13.44 -13.79 -4.81
C TRP A 34 -13.84 -13.12 -6.14
N ARG A 35 -14.68 -12.05 -6.10
CA ARG A 35 -15.07 -11.26 -7.27
C ARG A 35 -14.12 -10.10 -7.58
N ALA A 36 -13.13 -9.81 -6.74
CA ALA A 36 -12.20 -8.72 -7.00
C ALA A 36 -11.33 -9.02 -8.21
N HIS A 37 -11.23 -8.06 -9.12
CA HIS A 37 -10.31 -8.13 -10.24
C HIS A 37 -8.87 -8.08 -9.73
N ARG A 38 -8.07 -9.06 -10.12
CA ARG A 38 -6.65 -9.16 -9.76
C ARG A 38 -5.79 -9.04 -10.99
N ILE A 39 -4.80 -8.17 -10.94
CA ILE A 39 -3.83 -7.98 -12.02
C ILE A 39 -2.63 -8.88 -11.74
N SER A 40 -2.22 -9.66 -12.72
CA SER A 40 -1.04 -10.52 -12.61
C SER A 40 0.24 -9.69 -12.61
N HIS A 41 1.17 -10.03 -11.71
CA HIS A 41 2.52 -9.47 -11.64
C HIS A 41 3.56 -10.27 -12.46
N LYS A 42 3.16 -11.43 -13.05
CA LYS A 42 4.08 -12.36 -13.73
C LYS A 42 4.82 -11.73 -14.90
N ASP A 43 4.12 -10.88 -15.66
CA ASP A 43 4.78 -9.99 -16.61
C ASP A 43 4.88 -8.58 -16.02
N GLN A 44 5.97 -8.34 -15.29
CA GLN A 44 6.21 -7.05 -14.65
C GLN A 44 6.34 -5.91 -15.67
N ASN A 45 6.89 -6.16 -16.84
CA ASN A 45 7.03 -5.12 -17.86
C ASN A 45 5.68 -4.70 -18.41
N LEU A 46 4.79 -5.65 -18.63
CA LEU A 46 3.43 -5.37 -19.10
C LEU A 46 2.63 -4.63 -18.03
N LEU A 47 2.71 -5.06 -16.76
CA LEU A 47 2.09 -4.36 -15.63
C LEU A 47 2.56 -2.90 -15.56
N GLN A 48 3.86 -2.66 -15.60
CA GLN A 48 4.44 -1.32 -15.56
C GLN A 48 4.02 -0.48 -16.76
N LYS A 49 4.00 -1.05 -17.96
CA LYS A 49 3.55 -0.38 -19.18
C LYS A 49 2.10 0.11 -19.06
N TYR A 50 1.21 -0.70 -18.50
CA TYR A 50 -0.18 -0.29 -18.28
C TYR A 50 -0.30 0.82 -17.24
N ILE A 51 0.41 0.73 -16.13
CA ILE A 51 0.41 1.79 -15.12
C ILE A 51 0.92 3.11 -15.71
N VAL A 52 2.02 3.10 -16.47
CA VAL A 52 2.57 4.30 -17.11
C VAL A 52 1.56 4.89 -18.10
N ARG A 53 0.92 4.07 -18.93
CA ARG A 53 -0.11 4.51 -19.88
C ARG A 53 -1.27 5.20 -19.15
N ASP A 54 -1.78 4.57 -18.10
CA ASP A 54 -2.94 5.08 -17.37
C ASP A 54 -2.60 6.39 -16.64
N LEU A 55 -1.42 6.47 -16.01
CA LEU A 55 -0.93 7.71 -15.40
C LEU A 55 -0.69 8.83 -16.42
N THR A 56 -0.22 8.48 -17.61
CA THR A 56 -0.05 9.46 -18.72
C THR A 56 -1.39 10.06 -19.13
N ASN A 57 -2.45 9.26 -19.21
CA ASN A 57 -3.80 9.72 -19.52
C ASN A 57 -4.41 10.58 -18.40
N LEU A 58 -3.83 10.55 -17.19
CA LEU A 58 -4.29 11.30 -16.03
C LEU A 58 -3.41 12.54 -15.75
N LYS A 59 -2.54 12.94 -16.68
CA LYS A 59 -1.77 14.18 -16.54
C LYS A 59 -2.71 15.38 -16.32
N GLY A 60 -2.31 16.25 -15.40
CA GLY A 60 -3.10 17.44 -15.03
C GLY A 60 -4.23 17.19 -14.02
N LYS A 61 -4.52 15.95 -13.67
CA LYS A 61 -5.47 15.60 -12.62
C LYS A 61 -4.70 15.26 -11.34
N LYS A 62 -5.20 15.65 -10.17
CA LYS A 62 -4.66 15.16 -8.90
C LYS A 62 -5.10 13.70 -8.72
N VAL A 63 -4.16 12.81 -8.57
CA VAL A 63 -4.41 11.36 -8.51
C VAL A 63 -3.90 10.80 -7.20
N LEU A 64 -4.77 10.06 -6.51
CA LEU A 64 -4.43 9.30 -5.31
C LEU A 64 -4.55 7.81 -5.61
N ILE A 65 -3.46 7.06 -5.41
CA ILE A 65 -3.40 5.63 -5.73
C ILE A 65 -3.28 4.82 -4.45
N ARG A 66 -4.23 3.92 -4.20
CA ARG A 66 -4.13 2.94 -3.11
C ARG A 66 -3.38 1.70 -3.59
N LEU A 67 -2.22 1.45 -3.01
CA LEU A 67 -1.41 0.23 -3.16
C LEU A 67 -1.45 -0.58 -1.86
N HIS A 68 -1.74 -1.78 -1.85
CA HIS A 68 -2.50 -2.63 -2.75
C HIS A 68 -3.82 -2.95 -2.04
N VAL A 69 -4.94 -3.04 -2.72
CA VAL A 69 -6.18 -3.50 -2.06
C VAL A 69 -6.01 -4.98 -1.71
N LEU A 70 -5.51 -5.79 -2.65
CA LEU A 70 -5.02 -7.15 -2.43
C LEU A 70 -3.62 -7.26 -3.01
N GLY A 71 -2.83 -8.18 -2.49
CA GLY A 71 -1.44 -8.37 -2.86
C GLY A 71 -0.52 -7.40 -2.12
N ASP A 72 0.75 -7.41 -2.48
CA ASP A 72 1.80 -6.61 -1.84
C ASP A 72 2.94 -6.29 -2.82
N PHE A 73 3.96 -5.59 -2.35
CA PHE A 73 5.21 -5.36 -3.08
C PHE A 73 5.98 -6.67 -3.21
N PHE A 74 6.09 -7.19 -4.42
CA PHE A 74 6.65 -8.52 -4.70
C PHE A 74 8.14 -8.53 -4.98
N ASN A 75 8.78 -7.39 -5.25
CA ASN A 75 10.22 -7.25 -5.34
C ASN A 75 10.69 -5.80 -5.22
N VAL A 76 11.99 -5.61 -5.00
CA VAL A 76 12.63 -4.30 -4.84
C VAL A 76 12.54 -3.44 -6.12
N ASN A 77 12.59 -4.05 -7.31
CA ASN A 77 12.49 -3.32 -8.57
C ASN A 77 11.10 -2.69 -8.76
N TYR A 78 10.06 -3.35 -8.25
CA TYR A 78 8.72 -2.80 -8.26
C TYR A 78 8.57 -1.60 -7.31
N VAL A 79 9.24 -1.60 -6.15
CA VAL A 79 9.32 -0.41 -5.28
C VAL A 79 10.05 0.73 -6.00
N LYS A 80 11.18 0.44 -6.66
CA LYS A 80 11.92 1.42 -7.46
C LYS A 80 11.11 1.97 -8.62
N PHE A 81 10.26 1.15 -9.24
CA PHE A 81 9.34 1.61 -10.28
C PHE A 81 8.41 2.70 -9.73
N TRP A 82 7.83 2.56 -8.55
CA TRP A 82 7.02 3.60 -7.92
C TRP A 82 7.81 4.87 -7.61
N LYS A 83 9.08 4.75 -7.27
CA LYS A 83 9.97 5.91 -7.17
C LYS A 83 10.05 6.68 -8.49
N PHE A 84 10.20 6.00 -9.62
CA PHE A 84 10.21 6.63 -10.93
C PHE A 84 8.86 7.27 -11.27
N MET A 85 7.75 6.63 -10.92
CA MET A 85 6.41 7.19 -11.14
C MET A 85 6.21 8.50 -10.36
N LEU A 86 6.64 8.55 -9.10
CA LEU A 86 6.59 9.75 -8.27
C LEU A 86 7.48 10.90 -8.80
N LEU A 87 8.58 10.58 -9.46
CA LEU A 87 9.44 11.57 -10.12
C LEU A 87 8.83 12.06 -11.44
N LEU A 88 8.29 11.16 -12.24
CA LEU A 88 7.76 11.44 -13.57
C LEU A 88 6.40 12.14 -13.53
N PHE A 89 5.58 11.82 -12.52
CA PHE A 89 4.23 12.33 -12.35
C PHE A 89 4.10 13.11 -11.02
N PRO A 90 4.34 14.43 -11.01
CA PRO A 90 4.25 15.23 -9.77
C PRO A 90 2.82 15.34 -9.24
N ASN A 91 1.82 15.02 -10.04
CA ASN A 91 0.39 15.07 -9.73
C ASN A 91 -0.15 13.82 -9.00
N ILE A 92 0.68 12.79 -8.78
CA ILE A 92 0.23 11.58 -8.08
C ILE A 92 0.67 11.57 -6.62
N ALA A 93 -0.16 10.99 -5.77
CA ALA A 93 0.18 10.53 -4.44
C ALA A 93 -0.19 9.04 -4.29
N VAL A 94 0.56 8.33 -3.49
CA VAL A 94 0.44 6.88 -3.30
C VAL A 94 0.31 6.57 -1.82
N TYR A 95 -0.66 5.74 -1.46
CA TYR A 95 -0.81 5.25 -0.09
C TYR A 95 -1.16 3.76 -0.09
N GLY A 96 -0.97 3.11 1.04
CA GLY A 96 -1.33 1.70 1.19
C GLY A 96 -0.70 1.05 2.40
N TYR A 97 -0.74 -0.27 2.36
CA TYR A 97 -0.21 -1.11 3.42
C TYR A 97 0.72 -2.16 2.84
N THR A 98 1.67 -2.62 3.64
CA THR A 98 2.55 -3.74 3.30
C THR A 98 2.72 -4.66 4.50
N ALA A 99 2.74 -5.95 4.24
CA ALA A 99 3.10 -6.97 5.23
C ALA A 99 4.61 -7.26 5.24
N THR A 100 5.40 -6.62 4.36
CA THR A 100 6.87 -6.75 4.40
C THR A 100 7.42 -6.09 5.66
N ASN A 101 8.51 -6.64 6.23
CA ASN A 101 9.05 -6.16 7.50
C ASN A 101 10.57 -6.08 7.44
N VAL A 102 11.16 -5.00 7.99
CA VAL A 102 12.62 -4.82 8.06
C VAL A 102 13.30 -5.82 8.99
N ASN A 103 12.55 -6.39 9.94
CA ASN A 103 13.02 -7.41 10.87
C ASN A 103 12.71 -8.83 10.40
N SER A 104 12.12 -8.99 9.21
CA SER A 104 11.83 -10.30 8.63
C SER A 104 13.08 -11.16 8.50
N LYS A 105 12.94 -12.47 8.76
CA LYS A 105 13.95 -13.46 8.45
C LYS A 105 14.05 -13.73 6.94
N ILE A 106 13.02 -13.40 6.19
CA ILE A 106 12.98 -13.53 4.74
C ILE A 106 13.69 -12.33 4.13
N LYS A 107 14.84 -12.58 3.51
CA LYS A 107 15.70 -11.55 2.92
C LYS A 107 14.91 -10.62 1.96
N LEU A 108 14.07 -11.19 1.10
CA LEU A 108 13.28 -10.42 0.13
C LEU A 108 12.32 -9.45 0.84
N SER A 109 11.59 -9.90 1.86
CA SER A 109 10.70 -9.07 2.67
C SER A 109 11.46 -7.91 3.32
N LYS A 110 12.60 -8.19 3.93
CA LYS A 110 13.48 -7.18 4.53
C LYS A 110 14.00 -6.15 3.53
N ASP A 111 14.44 -6.60 2.35
CA ASP A 111 14.99 -5.72 1.31
C ASP A 111 13.90 -4.79 0.75
N ILE A 112 12.68 -5.31 0.51
CA ILE A 112 11.51 -4.54 0.09
C ILE A 112 11.14 -3.50 1.14
N ALA A 113 10.97 -3.91 2.41
CA ALA A 113 10.62 -3.00 3.50
C ALA A 113 11.65 -1.87 3.66
N THR A 114 12.93 -2.21 3.54
CA THR A 114 14.02 -1.22 3.59
C THR A 114 13.91 -0.19 2.47
N GLU A 115 13.60 -0.60 1.25
CA GLU A 115 13.46 0.31 0.12
C GLU A 115 12.17 1.16 0.23
N ILE A 116 11.08 0.60 0.75
CA ILE A 116 9.84 1.35 1.06
C ILE A 116 10.13 2.46 2.07
N LYS A 117 10.86 2.18 3.17
CA LYS A 117 11.23 3.22 4.16
C LYS A 117 12.03 4.36 3.53
N LYS A 118 13.00 4.05 2.66
CA LYS A 118 13.77 5.07 1.92
C LYS A 118 12.86 5.92 1.03
N LEU A 119 11.92 5.27 0.35
CA LEU A 119 11.00 5.96 -0.54
C LEU A 119 10.03 6.87 0.23
N THR A 120 9.47 6.39 1.34
CA THR A 120 8.63 7.18 2.25
C THR A 120 9.38 8.38 2.81
N ALA A 121 10.63 8.22 3.24
CA ALA A 121 11.45 9.32 3.73
C ALA A 121 11.72 10.39 2.66
N ARG A 122 11.87 9.98 1.39
CA ARG A 122 12.11 10.89 0.28
C ARG A 122 10.86 11.65 -0.20
N PHE A 123 9.70 11.02 -0.17
CA PHE A 123 8.44 11.55 -0.72
C PHE A 123 7.35 11.64 0.37
N LYS A 124 7.70 12.17 1.54
CA LYS A 124 6.86 12.22 2.77
C LYS A 124 5.39 12.61 2.52
N GLU A 125 5.13 13.55 1.60
CA GLU A 125 3.80 14.08 1.33
C GLU A 125 3.04 13.30 0.24
N ARG A 126 3.73 12.46 -0.51
CA ARG A 126 3.16 11.78 -1.69
C ARG A 126 3.32 10.26 -1.71
N PHE A 127 4.01 9.69 -0.72
CA PHE A 127 4.17 8.25 -0.58
C PHE A 127 4.03 7.83 0.87
N ALA A 128 2.88 7.23 1.21
CA ALA A 128 2.52 6.84 2.56
C ALA A 128 2.17 5.35 2.62
N ILE A 129 3.17 4.48 2.73
CA ILE A 129 2.97 3.04 2.93
C ILE A 129 3.16 2.72 4.42
N ARG A 130 2.14 2.10 5.02
CA ARG A 130 2.12 1.66 6.40
C ARG A 130 2.52 0.20 6.51
N PHE A 131 3.34 -0.13 7.51
CA PHE A 131 3.74 -1.51 7.81
C PHE A 131 2.66 -2.16 8.69
N SER A 132 2.12 -3.29 8.25
CA SER A 132 1.10 -4.02 9.00
C SER A 132 1.72 -4.74 10.19
N ASN A 133 1.18 -4.48 11.40
CA ASN A 133 1.60 -5.12 12.66
C ASN A 133 3.12 -5.04 12.96
N ASP A 134 3.78 -3.95 12.59
CA ASP A 134 5.13 -3.63 13.02
C ASP A 134 5.07 -2.67 14.21
N GLU A 135 5.06 -3.22 15.43
CA GLU A 135 4.94 -2.45 16.68
C GLU A 135 6.11 -1.47 16.90
N ASN A 136 7.22 -1.70 16.24
CA ASN A 136 8.43 -0.89 16.37
C ASN A 136 8.52 0.24 15.33
N ASP A 137 7.53 0.37 14.43
CA ASP A 137 7.55 1.38 13.38
C ASP A 137 6.50 2.47 13.64
N LEU A 138 6.92 3.72 13.67
CA LEU A 138 6.03 4.90 13.78
C LEU A 138 5.00 4.99 12.64
N PHE A 139 5.25 4.32 11.52
CA PHE A 139 4.36 4.26 10.37
C PHE A 139 3.63 2.92 10.28
N SER A 140 3.46 2.22 11.40
CA SER A 140 2.72 0.96 11.43
C SER A 140 1.21 1.18 11.40
N ALA A 141 0.50 0.14 10.96
CA ALA A 141 -0.94 -0.01 11.09
C ALA A 141 -1.21 -1.35 11.76
N ASN A 142 -1.71 -1.31 12.98
CA ASN A 142 -1.98 -2.51 13.78
C ASN A 142 -3.47 -2.81 13.80
N SER A 143 -3.82 -4.09 13.72
CA SER A 143 -5.17 -4.57 14.00
C SER A 143 -5.31 -4.86 15.49
N PHE A 144 -6.40 -4.38 16.08
CA PHE A 144 -6.74 -4.64 17.48
C PHE A 144 -7.95 -5.55 17.54
N GLU A 145 -7.80 -6.73 18.14
CA GLU A 145 -8.95 -7.61 18.37
C GLU A 145 -9.67 -7.29 19.67
N ASN A 146 -8.95 -6.96 20.75
CA ASN A 146 -9.51 -6.79 22.09
C ASN A 146 -8.91 -5.64 22.90
N GLU A 147 -7.93 -4.93 22.41
CA GLU A 147 -7.28 -3.85 23.15
C GLU A 147 -7.68 -2.47 22.61
N LYS A 148 -7.96 -1.55 23.50
CA LYS A 148 -8.19 -0.15 23.09
C LYS A 148 -6.87 0.49 22.71
N PRO A 149 -6.82 1.22 21.57
CA PRO A 149 -5.61 1.93 21.16
C PRO A 149 -5.16 2.90 22.26
N GLN A 150 -3.85 3.00 22.45
CA GLN A 150 -3.28 3.91 23.44
C GLN A 150 -3.60 5.35 23.08
N LYS A 151 -4.29 6.04 23.99
CA LYS A 151 -4.71 7.44 23.79
C LYS A 151 -3.50 8.35 23.61
N GLY A 152 -3.45 9.08 22.50
CA GLY A 152 -2.37 10.02 22.19
C GLY A 152 -1.21 9.44 21.35
N ILE A 153 -1.16 8.11 21.15
CA ILE A 153 -0.10 7.44 20.36
C ILE A 153 -0.68 6.87 19.05
N SER A 154 -1.93 6.42 19.08
CA SER A 154 -2.58 5.77 17.95
C SER A 154 -3.81 6.54 17.49
N ILE A 155 -4.03 6.55 16.18
CA ILE A 155 -5.28 7.03 15.59
C ILE A 155 -6.06 5.79 15.15
N VAL A 156 -7.27 5.65 15.69
CA VAL A 156 -8.20 4.61 15.21
C VAL A 156 -8.76 5.07 13.86
N CYS A 157 -8.87 4.13 12.92
CA CYS A 157 -9.44 4.42 11.61
C CYS A 157 -10.88 4.95 11.77
N PRO A 158 -11.17 6.19 11.35
CA PRO A 158 -12.49 6.80 11.53
C PRO A 158 -13.61 6.02 10.83
N GLU A 159 -13.32 5.31 9.76
CA GLU A 159 -14.30 4.46 9.07
C GLU A 159 -14.65 3.24 9.94
N GLN A 160 -13.68 2.61 10.59
CA GLN A 160 -13.93 1.49 11.51
C GLN A 160 -14.70 1.93 12.77
N GLU A 161 -14.60 3.18 13.17
CA GLU A 161 -15.40 3.75 14.25
C GLU A 161 -16.77 4.29 13.78
N GLY A 162 -17.11 4.14 12.50
CA GLY A 162 -18.35 4.67 11.93
C GLY A 162 -18.42 6.19 11.85
N LYS A 163 -17.29 6.89 12.03
CA LYS A 163 -17.22 8.35 11.96
C LYS A 163 -17.21 8.90 10.54
N THR A 164 -16.81 8.07 9.58
CA THR A 164 -16.81 8.39 8.16
C THR A 164 -17.39 7.22 7.36
N ALA A 165 -18.09 7.53 6.26
CA ALA A 165 -18.71 6.49 5.42
C ALA A 165 -17.72 5.74 4.53
N THR A 166 -16.56 6.33 4.24
CA THR A 166 -15.53 5.76 3.36
C THR A 166 -14.14 6.26 3.74
N CYS A 167 -13.10 5.50 3.36
CA CYS A 167 -11.71 5.95 3.49
C CYS A 167 -11.41 7.27 2.75
N GLY A 168 -12.19 7.65 1.74
CA GLY A 168 -12.01 8.89 0.99
C GLY A 168 -12.51 10.14 1.72
N THR A 169 -13.30 9.96 2.77
CA THR A 169 -13.86 11.05 3.59
C THR A 169 -13.15 11.21 4.94
N CYS A 170 -12.09 10.45 5.15
CA CYS A 170 -11.29 10.42 6.37
C CYS A 170 -10.37 11.64 6.55
#